data_53f88dce60a972abe72d03aaa38d2c96
#
_entry.id   53f88dce60a972abe72d03aaa38d2c96
#
_cell.length_a   1.000
_cell.length_b   1.000
_cell.length_c   1.000
_cell.angle_alpha   90.00
_cell.angle_beta   90.00
_cell.angle_gamma   90.00
#
_symmetry.space_group_name_H-M   'P 1'
#
loop_
_entity.id
_entity.type
_entity.pdbx_description
1 polymer ?
#
loop_
_entity_poly.entity_id
_entity_poly.type
_entity_poly.pdbx_seq_one_letter_code
_entity_poly.pdbx_strand_id
1 'polypeptide(L)'
;KSPCIVDSSAKLPLAARRIVFGKFLNCGQTCVAPDYVLCDERIKDDLVSAICEQITAQFGEHPLERGDYGKIVSEKHFDRVLSLIDESKVVRGGRYDRQALRIEPTVMDGVTWDDAVMGEEIFGPVLPVLTYSDFEEVYSSLADRPSPLALYLFSSDKSHMDGVATRIRYGGGCFNDTIIHLATSELPFGGVGDSGMGAYHGKVGFETFSHVKSILSKSTRIDMGMRYQPYKKGTFSEKMLRSVLK
;
A
#
# COMPACT_ATOMS: atom_id res chain seq x y z
N LYS A 1 -2.33 4.24 6.48
CA LYS A 1 -3.53 4.21 5.62
C LYS A 1 -3.10 4.05 4.17
N SER A 2 -3.56 2.97 3.50
CA SER A 2 -3.21 2.65 2.11
C SER A 2 -4.12 3.40 1.13
N PRO A 3 -3.61 4.39 0.37
CA PRO A 3 -4.39 5.13 -0.62
C PRO A 3 -4.73 4.28 -1.84
N CYS A 4 -5.91 4.51 -2.41
CA CYS A 4 -6.31 4.04 -3.72
C CYS A 4 -6.63 5.24 -4.60
N ILE A 5 -5.71 5.59 -5.49
CA ILE A 5 -5.81 6.75 -6.36
C ILE A 5 -6.52 6.31 -7.65
N VAL A 6 -7.51 7.09 -8.08
CA VAL A 6 -8.25 6.82 -9.34
C VAL A 6 -8.25 8.09 -10.17
N ASP A 7 -7.56 8.09 -11.29
CA ASP A 7 -7.54 9.23 -12.18
C ASP A 7 -8.60 9.14 -13.28
N SER A 8 -8.86 10.25 -13.97
CA SER A 8 -9.89 10.36 -15.00
C SER A 8 -9.67 9.44 -16.21
N SER A 9 -8.46 8.89 -16.38
CA SER A 9 -8.15 7.94 -17.47
C SER A 9 -8.44 6.48 -17.10
N ALA A 10 -8.86 6.22 -15.85
CA ALA A 10 -9.14 4.89 -15.35
C ALA A 10 -10.34 4.23 -16.03
N LYS A 11 -10.31 2.91 -16.18
CA LYS A 11 -11.48 2.12 -16.61
C LYS A 11 -12.40 1.88 -15.41
N LEU A 12 -13.36 2.76 -15.18
CA LEU A 12 -14.17 2.79 -13.95
C LEU A 12 -14.84 1.47 -13.58
N PRO A 13 -15.49 0.70 -14.48
CA PRO A 13 -16.10 -0.57 -14.09
C PRO A 13 -15.08 -1.60 -13.57
N LEU A 14 -13.88 -1.60 -14.16
CA LEU A 14 -12.79 -2.49 -13.73
C LEU A 14 -12.17 -2.00 -12.41
N ALA A 15 -11.95 -0.70 -12.29
CA ALA A 15 -11.42 -0.08 -11.06
C ALA A 15 -12.37 -0.35 -9.89
N ALA A 16 -13.66 -0.06 -10.03
CA ALA A 16 -14.66 -0.32 -9.00
C ALA A 16 -14.69 -1.79 -8.57
N ARG A 17 -14.66 -2.73 -9.52
CA ARG A 17 -14.65 -4.17 -9.24
C ARG A 17 -13.43 -4.58 -8.40
N ARG A 18 -12.24 -4.08 -8.73
CA ARG A 18 -10.99 -4.40 -8.06
C ARG A 18 -10.86 -3.69 -6.71
N ILE A 19 -11.34 -2.46 -6.61
CA ILE A 19 -11.40 -1.72 -5.35
C ILE A 19 -12.31 -2.45 -4.35
N VAL A 20 -13.52 -2.82 -4.77
CA VAL A 20 -14.48 -3.54 -3.92
C VAL A 20 -13.91 -4.87 -3.46
N PHE A 21 -13.29 -5.64 -4.35
CA PHE A 21 -12.61 -6.88 -3.98
C PHE A 21 -11.52 -6.63 -2.91
N GLY A 22 -10.59 -5.71 -3.18
CA GLY A 22 -9.46 -5.46 -2.27
C GLY A 22 -9.86 -4.81 -0.96
N LYS A 23 -10.89 -3.94 -0.97
CA LYS A 23 -11.38 -3.27 0.24
C LYS A 23 -12.14 -4.21 1.15
N PHE A 24 -13.05 -5.01 0.60
CA PHE A 24 -14.00 -5.76 1.43
C PHE A 24 -13.60 -7.23 1.63
N LEU A 25 -12.49 -7.68 1.05
CA LEU A 25 -11.86 -8.94 1.43
C LEU A 25 -11.64 -8.97 2.95
N ASN A 26 -12.04 -10.06 3.61
CA ASN A 26 -11.97 -10.20 5.06
C ASN A 26 -12.61 -9.02 5.84
N CYS A 27 -13.70 -8.45 5.30
CA CYS A 27 -14.37 -7.26 5.86
C CYS A 27 -13.43 -6.06 6.05
N GLY A 28 -12.46 -5.89 5.18
CA GLY A 28 -11.48 -4.79 5.24
C GLY A 28 -10.43 -4.93 6.33
N GLN A 29 -10.39 -6.05 7.05
CA GLN A 29 -9.41 -6.32 8.09
C GLN A 29 -8.12 -6.90 7.50
N THR A 30 -7.48 -6.11 6.63
CA THR A 30 -6.26 -6.46 5.91
C THR A 30 -5.36 -5.23 5.83
N CYS A 31 -4.10 -5.36 6.19
CA CYS A 31 -3.13 -4.25 6.25
C CYS A 31 -2.88 -3.57 4.90
N VAL A 32 -3.19 -4.23 3.80
CA VAL A 32 -3.08 -3.72 2.43
C VAL A 32 -4.44 -3.41 1.79
N ALA A 33 -5.55 -3.52 2.52
CA ALA A 33 -6.84 -3.09 1.98
C ALA A 33 -6.78 -1.62 1.59
N PRO A 34 -7.37 -1.21 0.45
CA PRO A 34 -7.59 0.20 0.17
C PRO A 34 -8.27 0.87 1.36
N ASP A 35 -7.60 1.81 2.02
CA ASP A 35 -8.13 2.40 3.23
C ASP A 35 -8.97 3.64 2.96
N TYR A 36 -8.74 4.27 1.81
CA TYR A 36 -9.55 5.33 1.23
C TYR A 36 -9.33 5.41 -0.28
N VAL A 37 -10.30 6.00 -0.97
CA VAL A 37 -10.16 6.37 -2.38
C VAL A 37 -9.87 7.87 -2.47
N LEU A 38 -8.91 8.23 -3.31
CA LEU A 38 -8.61 9.59 -3.71
C LEU A 38 -8.82 9.67 -5.22
N CYS A 39 -9.92 10.26 -5.69
CA CYS A 39 -10.28 10.24 -7.09
C CYS A 39 -10.36 11.65 -7.71
N ASP A 40 -10.13 11.71 -9.01
CA ASP A 40 -10.38 12.91 -9.80
C ASP A 40 -11.84 13.32 -9.64
N GLU A 41 -12.09 14.58 -9.28
CA GLU A 41 -13.45 15.09 -9.00
C GLU A 41 -14.41 14.92 -10.17
N ARG A 42 -13.88 14.94 -11.42
CA ARG A 42 -14.68 14.82 -12.65
C ARG A 42 -15.34 13.44 -12.82
N ILE A 43 -14.79 12.42 -12.20
CA ILE A 43 -15.29 11.02 -12.31
C ILE A 43 -15.86 10.49 -10.98
N LYS A 44 -15.92 11.30 -9.94
CA LYS A 44 -16.26 10.88 -8.57
C LYS A 44 -17.65 10.21 -8.52
N ASP A 45 -18.67 10.84 -9.09
CA ASP A 45 -20.04 10.31 -9.01
C ASP A 45 -20.19 8.99 -9.77
N ASP A 46 -19.58 8.88 -10.96
CA ASP A 46 -19.57 7.64 -11.75
C ASP A 46 -18.81 6.53 -11.04
N LEU A 47 -17.68 6.85 -10.39
CA LEU A 47 -16.89 5.88 -9.63
C LEU A 47 -17.66 5.39 -8.40
N VAL A 48 -18.27 6.29 -7.64
CA VAL A 48 -19.06 5.94 -6.45
C VAL A 48 -20.24 5.05 -6.84
N SER A 49 -20.96 5.40 -7.92
CA SER A 49 -22.04 4.57 -8.45
C SER A 49 -21.53 3.17 -8.83
N ALA A 50 -20.45 3.08 -9.57
CA ALA A 50 -19.86 1.81 -9.99
C ALA A 50 -19.39 0.96 -8.79
N ILE A 51 -18.83 1.59 -7.73
CA ILE A 51 -18.46 0.91 -6.48
C ILE A 51 -19.71 0.34 -5.81
N CYS A 52 -20.78 1.10 -5.68
CA CYS A 52 -22.03 0.64 -5.08
C CYS A 52 -22.64 -0.55 -5.85
N GLU A 53 -22.63 -0.50 -7.20
CA GLU A 53 -23.06 -1.62 -8.04
C GLU A 53 -22.21 -2.87 -7.83
N GLN A 54 -20.89 -2.70 -7.72
CA GLN A 54 -19.97 -3.81 -7.47
C GLN A 54 -20.12 -4.40 -6.06
N ILE A 55 -20.47 -3.61 -5.05
CA ILE A 55 -20.81 -4.12 -3.72
C ILE A 55 -22.05 -5.02 -3.83
N THR A 56 -23.09 -4.57 -4.52
CA THR A 56 -24.28 -5.40 -4.74
C THR A 56 -23.95 -6.68 -5.50
N ALA A 57 -23.15 -6.57 -6.56
CA ALA A 57 -22.77 -7.73 -7.39
C ALA A 57 -21.95 -8.78 -6.61
N GLN A 58 -21.05 -8.36 -5.71
CA GLN A 58 -20.15 -9.26 -4.98
C GLN A 58 -20.75 -9.74 -3.63
N PHE A 59 -21.51 -8.90 -2.94
CA PHE A 59 -22.01 -9.17 -1.58
C PHE A 59 -23.54 -9.31 -1.51
N GLY A 60 -24.28 -8.99 -2.58
CA GLY A 60 -25.75 -9.00 -2.61
C GLY A 60 -26.36 -7.76 -1.94
N GLU A 61 -27.70 -7.74 -1.87
CA GLU A 61 -28.44 -6.64 -1.26
C GLU A 61 -28.47 -6.71 0.28
N HIS A 62 -28.28 -7.89 0.85
CA HIS A 62 -28.33 -8.16 2.27
C HIS A 62 -27.07 -8.89 2.78
N PRO A 63 -25.90 -8.21 2.78
CA PRO A 63 -24.63 -8.84 3.16
C PRO A 63 -24.64 -9.44 4.58
N LEU A 64 -25.32 -8.79 5.51
CA LEU A 64 -25.38 -9.23 6.92
C LEU A 64 -26.06 -10.59 7.11
N GLU A 65 -26.98 -10.97 6.20
CA GLU A 65 -27.73 -12.21 6.26
C GLU A 65 -26.96 -13.38 5.62
N ARG A 66 -25.87 -13.09 4.88
CA ARG A 66 -25.09 -14.10 4.18
C ARG A 66 -24.20 -14.91 5.13
N GLY A 67 -24.20 -16.21 4.96
CA GLY A 67 -23.34 -17.11 5.75
C GLY A 67 -21.85 -17.01 5.44
N ASP A 68 -21.50 -16.50 4.25
CA ASP A 68 -20.13 -16.33 3.76
C ASP A 68 -19.57 -14.90 3.96
N TYR A 69 -20.37 -13.97 4.50
CA TYR A 69 -19.87 -12.65 4.89
C TYR A 69 -19.24 -12.71 6.28
N GLY A 70 -18.02 -12.21 6.39
CA GLY A 70 -17.24 -12.24 7.62
C GLY A 70 -17.76 -11.34 8.74
N LYS A 71 -17.02 -11.29 9.85
CA LYS A 71 -17.31 -10.44 10.99
C LYS A 71 -16.08 -9.66 11.45
N ILE A 72 -16.27 -8.62 12.23
CA ILE A 72 -15.19 -7.92 12.92
C ILE A 72 -14.65 -8.78 14.07
N VAL A 73 -13.33 -8.78 14.23
CA VAL A 73 -12.62 -9.72 15.11
C VAL A 73 -13.00 -9.61 16.59
N SER A 74 -13.44 -8.45 17.06
CA SER A 74 -13.82 -8.20 18.46
C SER A 74 -14.80 -7.04 18.62
N GLU A 75 -15.53 -7.00 19.72
CA GLU A 75 -16.45 -5.90 20.04
C GLU A 75 -15.74 -4.55 20.11
N LYS A 76 -14.55 -4.50 20.70
CA LYS A 76 -13.74 -3.27 20.75
C LYS A 76 -13.47 -2.70 19.36
N HIS A 77 -13.06 -3.54 18.41
CA HIS A 77 -12.80 -3.11 17.03
C HIS A 77 -14.09 -2.80 16.28
N PHE A 78 -15.17 -3.53 16.56
CA PHE A 78 -16.48 -3.26 16.01
C PHE A 78 -16.94 -1.85 16.40
N ASP A 79 -16.90 -1.50 17.69
CA ASP A 79 -17.29 -0.18 18.19
C ASP A 79 -16.40 0.93 17.61
N ARG A 80 -15.09 0.69 17.54
CA ARG A 80 -14.15 1.62 16.91
C ARG A 80 -14.51 1.89 15.44
N VAL A 81 -14.77 0.85 14.65
CA VAL A 81 -15.12 1.02 13.23
C VAL A 81 -16.45 1.75 13.07
N LEU A 82 -17.44 1.45 13.92
CA LEU A 82 -18.71 2.19 13.91
C LEU A 82 -18.53 3.67 14.22
N SER A 83 -17.65 4.01 15.18
CA SER A 83 -17.39 5.41 15.53
C SER A 83 -16.72 6.23 14.42
N LEU A 84 -16.19 5.58 13.39
CA LEU A 84 -15.60 6.25 12.21
C LEU A 84 -16.64 6.58 11.12
N ILE A 85 -17.86 6.04 11.24
CA ILE A 85 -18.92 6.24 10.24
C ILE A 85 -19.67 7.52 10.57
N ASP A 86 -19.60 8.49 9.68
CA ASP A 86 -20.49 9.64 9.66
C ASP A 86 -21.71 9.28 8.79
N GLU A 87 -22.85 9.04 9.44
CA GLU A 87 -24.09 8.64 8.73
C GLU A 87 -24.53 9.64 7.68
N SER A 88 -24.24 10.93 7.83
CA SER A 88 -24.59 11.97 6.87
C SER A 88 -23.83 11.85 5.54
N LYS A 89 -22.70 11.14 5.54
CA LYS A 89 -21.83 10.90 4.37
C LYS A 89 -21.98 9.50 3.79
N VAL A 90 -22.77 8.65 4.41
CA VAL A 90 -23.00 7.28 3.91
C VAL A 90 -23.87 7.30 2.67
N VAL A 91 -23.35 6.80 1.55
CA VAL A 91 -24.10 6.65 0.30
C VAL A 91 -24.50 5.20 0.03
N ARG A 92 -23.86 4.25 0.71
CA ARG A 92 -24.17 2.81 0.63
C ARG A 92 -23.77 2.12 1.93
N GLY A 93 -24.56 1.17 2.42
CA GLY A 93 -24.27 0.38 3.61
C GLY A 93 -24.66 1.11 4.90
N GLY A 94 -23.78 1.08 5.91
CA GLY A 94 -23.98 1.72 7.20
C GLY A 94 -24.76 0.87 8.23
N ARG A 95 -25.48 -0.18 7.79
CA ARG A 95 -26.18 -1.08 8.71
C ARG A 95 -25.21 -2.06 9.35
N TYR A 96 -25.58 -2.55 10.51
CA TYR A 96 -24.75 -3.50 11.26
C TYR A 96 -25.60 -4.47 12.09
N ASP A 97 -25.00 -5.60 12.42
CA ASP A 97 -25.49 -6.56 13.41
C ASP A 97 -24.47 -6.66 14.55
N ARG A 98 -24.84 -6.11 15.71
CA ARG A 98 -23.97 -6.10 16.90
C ARG A 98 -23.77 -7.51 17.48
N GLN A 99 -24.79 -8.35 17.42
CA GLN A 99 -24.68 -9.70 17.99
C GLN A 99 -23.74 -10.58 17.15
N ALA A 100 -23.80 -10.41 15.83
CA ALA A 100 -22.91 -11.11 14.90
C ALA A 100 -21.58 -10.40 14.70
N LEU A 101 -21.36 -9.18 15.23
CA LEU A 101 -20.22 -8.29 15.00
C LEU A 101 -19.98 -8.01 13.50
N ARG A 102 -21.05 -7.83 12.74
CA ARG A 102 -21.03 -7.58 11.31
C ARG A 102 -21.37 -6.13 10.99
N ILE A 103 -20.60 -5.52 10.09
CA ILE A 103 -20.85 -4.19 9.54
C ILE A 103 -20.93 -4.37 8.02
N GLU A 104 -21.94 -3.82 7.37
CA GLU A 104 -22.06 -3.87 5.91
C GLU A 104 -20.87 -3.21 5.21
N PRO A 105 -20.57 -3.63 3.97
CA PRO A 105 -19.72 -2.84 3.08
C PRO A 105 -20.29 -1.43 2.97
N THR A 106 -19.58 -0.46 3.51
CA THR A 106 -20.03 0.93 3.66
C THR A 106 -19.18 1.85 2.81
N VAL A 107 -19.82 2.72 2.03
CA VAL A 107 -19.16 3.78 1.25
C VAL A 107 -19.58 5.13 1.79
N MET A 108 -18.61 5.99 2.05
CA MET A 108 -18.81 7.38 2.47
C MET A 108 -18.30 8.32 1.38
N ASP A 109 -19.14 9.26 0.95
CA ASP A 109 -18.80 10.30 -0.03
C ASP A 109 -18.70 11.68 0.63
N GLY A 110 -18.03 12.63 -0.05
CA GLY A 110 -17.80 13.97 0.49
C GLY A 110 -16.91 13.97 1.74
N VAL A 111 -16.02 12.99 1.84
CA VAL A 111 -15.07 12.90 2.95
C VAL A 111 -13.93 13.88 2.75
N THR A 112 -13.50 14.51 3.83
CA THR A 112 -12.36 15.41 3.88
C THR A 112 -11.23 14.82 4.73
N TRP A 113 -10.05 15.40 4.66
CA TRP A 113 -8.90 14.95 5.45
C TRP A 113 -9.09 15.14 6.97
N ASP A 114 -10.02 16.00 7.40
CA ASP A 114 -10.30 16.31 8.81
C ASP A 114 -11.37 15.38 9.41
N ASP A 115 -12.01 14.53 8.62
CA ASP A 115 -13.02 13.60 9.11
C ASP A 115 -12.39 12.49 9.98
N ALA A 116 -13.10 12.03 10.98
CA ALA A 116 -12.65 11.01 11.93
C ALA A 116 -12.16 9.73 11.23
N VAL A 117 -12.82 9.34 10.13
CA VAL A 117 -12.46 8.15 9.31
C VAL A 117 -11.08 8.28 8.66
N MET A 118 -10.53 9.50 8.56
CA MET A 118 -9.20 9.75 8.01
C MET A 118 -8.11 9.84 9.08
N GLY A 119 -8.46 9.94 10.36
CA GLY A 119 -7.51 10.10 11.46
C GLY A 119 -6.68 8.86 11.79
N GLU A 120 -7.18 7.67 11.45
CA GLU A 120 -6.49 6.40 11.72
C GLU A 120 -6.72 5.37 10.60
N GLU A 121 -5.99 4.24 10.62
CA GLU A 121 -6.26 3.10 9.74
C GLU A 121 -7.62 2.47 10.10
N ILE A 122 -8.50 2.31 9.12
CA ILE A 122 -9.87 1.86 9.36
C ILE A 122 -9.89 0.39 9.80
N PHE A 123 -9.20 -0.49 9.11
CA PHE A 123 -9.16 -1.94 9.36
C PHE A 123 -10.57 -2.54 9.52
N GLY A 124 -11.45 -2.16 8.61
CA GLY A 124 -12.87 -2.49 8.61
C GLY A 124 -13.54 -2.19 7.27
N PRO A 125 -14.83 -2.56 7.10
CA PRO A 125 -15.53 -2.49 5.82
C PRO A 125 -16.12 -1.09 5.54
N VAL A 126 -15.34 -0.05 5.72
CA VAL A 126 -15.72 1.34 5.44
C VAL A 126 -14.75 1.94 4.45
N LEU A 127 -15.27 2.46 3.33
CA LEU A 127 -14.50 3.05 2.25
C LEU A 127 -14.86 4.53 2.09
N PRO A 128 -14.07 5.45 2.64
CA PRO A 128 -14.22 6.88 2.39
C PRO A 128 -13.70 7.26 1.01
N VAL A 129 -14.39 8.18 0.35
CA VAL A 129 -14.03 8.74 -0.96
C VAL A 129 -13.74 10.22 -0.82
N LEU A 130 -12.52 10.60 -1.16
CA LEU A 130 -12.02 11.97 -1.25
C LEU A 130 -11.76 12.30 -2.72
N THR A 131 -11.71 13.59 -3.03
CA THR A 131 -11.44 14.08 -4.39
C THR A 131 -10.20 14.95 -4.46
N TYR A 132 -9.66 15.07 -5.66
CA TYR A 132 -8.67 16.07 -6.06
C TYR A 132 -9.07 16.68 -7.40
N SER A 133 -8.67 17.92 -7.67
CA SER A 133 -8.92 18.63 -8.93
C SER A 133 -7.73 18.54 -9.90
N ASP A 134 -6.51 18.53 -9.35
CA ASP A 134 -5.26 18.38 -10.11
C ASP A 134 -4.42 17.24 -9.52
N PHE A 135 -3.77 16.45 -10.39
CA PHE A 135 -2.96 15.32 -9.95
C PHE A 135 -1.75 15.72 -9.08
N GLU A 136 -1.27 16.97 -9.16
CA GLU A 136 -0.24 17.49 -8.25
C GLU A 136 -0.73 17.55 -6.78
N GLU A 137 -2.04 17.71 -6.55
CA GLU A 137 -2.63 17.63 -5.20
C GLU A 137 -2.48 16.23 -4.59
N VAL A 138 -2.44 15.18 -5.42
CA VAL A 138 -2.18 13.80 -4.96
C VAL A 138 -0.78 13.72 -4.35
N TYR A 139 0.23 14.26 -5.03
CA TYR A 139 1.60 14.24 -4.53
C TYR A 139 1.75 15.07 -3.25
N SER A 140 1.22 16.30 -3.24
CA SER A 140 1.32 17.19 -2.08
C SER A 140 0.56 16.64 -0.87
N SER A 141 -0.65 16.11 -1.07
CA SER A 141 -1.45 15.55 0.03
C SER A 141 -0.84 14.28 0.64
N LEU A 142 -0.06 13.51 -0.12
CA LEU A 142 0.59 12.30 0.36
C LEU A 142 2.02 12.53 0.88
N ALA A 143 2.68 13.62 0.48
CA ALA A 143 4.06 13.93 0.88
C ALA A 143 4.22 14.11 2.40
N ASP A 144 3.25 14.76 3.03
CA ASP A 144 3.27 15.10 4.47
C ASP A 144 2.63 14.01 5.35
N ARG A 145 2.22 12.90 4.76
CA ARG A 145 1.59 11.79 5.49
C ARG A 145 2.55 10.64 5.74
N PRO A 146 2.30 9.83 6.78
CA PRO A 146 3.06 8.62 7.01
C PRO A 146 3.08 7.72 5.77
N SER A 147 4.26 7.21 5.42
CA SER A 147 4.44 6.34 4.24
C SER A 147 3.57 5.08 4.36
N PRO A 148 2.61 4.84 3.44
CA PRO A 148 1.70 3.71 3.55
C PRO A 148 2.41 2.37 3.26
N LEU A 149 1.88 1.28 3.81
CA LEU A 149 2.32 -0.07 3.49
C LEU A 149 2.01 -0.43 2.04
N ALA A 150 0.82 -0.06 1.56
CA ALA A 150 0.43 -0.27 0.17
C ALA A 150 -0.10 1.02 -0.46
N LEU A 151 0.07 1.13 -1.79
CA LEU A 151 -0.50 2.20 -2.61
C LEU A 151 -1.03 1.60 -3.91
N TYR A 152 -2.19 2.09 -4.33
CA TYR A 152 -2.86 1.65 -5.55
C TYR A 152 -3.14 2.84 -6.45
N LEU A 153 -2.93 2.66 -7.76
CA LEU A 153 -3.27 3.66 -8.77
C LEU A 153 -4.03 3.00 -9.91
N PHE A 154 -5.20 3.51 -10.21
CA PHE A 154 -5.95 3.19 -11.43
C PHE A 154 -5.79 4.34 -12.41
N SER A 155 -5.09 4.08 -13.50
CA SER A 155 -4.75 5.07 -14.52
C SER A 155 -4.37 4.39 -15.84
N SER A 156 -4.55 5.08 -16.96
CA SER A 156 -3.95 4.78 -18.25
C SER A 156 -2.81 5.74 -18.60
N ASP A 157 -2.62 6.80 -17.81
CA ASP A 157 -1.59 7.81 -18.00
C ASP A 157 -0.24 7.33 -17.42
N LYS A 158 0.72 7.14 -18.32
CA LYS A 158 2.08 6.74 -17.92
C LYS A 158 2.79 7.78 -17.07
N SER A 159 2.55 9.06 -17.30
CA SER A 159 3.19 10.12 -16.52
C SER A 159 2.74 10.09 -15.06
N HIS A 160 1.46 9.82 -14.80
CA HIS A 160 0.93 9.62 -13.47
C HIS A 160 1.51 8.35 -12.81
N MET A 161 1.59 7.24 -13.56
CA MET A 161 2.21 6.00 -13.05
C MET A 161 3.68 6.21 -12.67
N ASP A 162 4.47 6.82 -13.55
CA ASP A 162 5.88 7.11 -13.31
C ASP A 162 6.07 8.11 -12.16
N GLY A 163 5.21 9.12 -12.10
CA GLY A 163 5.20 10.11 -11.02
C GLY A 163 4.90 9.47 -9.67
N VAL A 164 3.87 8.63 -9.57
CA VAL A 164 3.54 7.90 -8.32
C VAL A 164 4.68 6.98 -7.91
N ALA A 165 5.27 6.25 -8.85
CA ALA A 165 6.38 5.33 -8.57
C ALA A 165 7.64 6.04 -8.06
N THR A 166 7.88 7.29 -8.47
CA THR A 166 9.15 8.00 -8.19
C THR A 166 9.02 9.08 -7.11
N ARG A 167 7.85 9.71 -6.95
CA ARG A 167 7.65 10.86 -6.07
C ARG A 167 7.00 10.50 -4.73
N ILE A 168 6.27 9.38 -4.65
CA ILE A 168 5.60 8.95 -3.42
C ILE A 168 6.37 7.79 -2.80
N ARG A 169 6.56 7.85 -1.49
CA ARG A 169 7.23 6.81 -0.72
C ARG A 169 6.20 5.85 -0.11
N TYR A 170 6.25 4.55 -0.49
CA TYR A 170 5.35 3.51 0.02
C TYR A 170 6.05 2.14 0.01
N GLY A 171 5.49 1.16 0.70
CA GLY A 171 6.09 -0.18 0.82
C GLY A 171 6.00 -0.98 -0.47
N GLY A 172 4.81 -1.08 -1.04
CA GLY A 172 4.55 -1.78 -2.30
C GLY A 172 3.16 -1.44 -2.82
N GLY A 173 2.75 -1.99 -3.99
CA GLY A 173 1.42 -1.67 -4.51
C GLY A 173 1.13 -2.25 -5.89
N CYS A 174 0.01 -1.83 -6.45
CA CYS A 174 -0.42 -2.21 -7.78
C CYS A 174 -0.81 -1.01 -8.63
N PHE A 175 -0.49 -1.05 -9.90
CA PHE A 175 -1.15 -0.22 -10.89
C PHE A 175 -2.29 -1.01 -11.55
N ASN A 176 -3.46 -0.39 -11.60
CA ASN A 176 -4.70 -0.97 -12.12
C ASN A 176 -5.17 -2.26 -11.42
N ASP A 177 -4.72 -2.51 -10.21
CA ASP A 177 -5.21 -3.59 -9.33
C ASP A 177 -5.07 -3.20 -7.86
N THR A 178 -5.54 -4.06 -6.95
CA THR A 178 -5.40 -3.92 -5.51
C THR A 178 -4.89 -5.23 -4.92
N ILE A 179 -4.23 -5.17 -3.78
CA ILE A 179 -3.76 -6.27 -2.92
C ILE A 179 -2.93 -7.39 -3.58
N ILE A 180 -3.08 -7.64 -4.88
CA ILE A 180 -2.53 -8.82 -5.58
C ILE A 180 -0.99 -8.86 -5.59
N HIS A 181 -0.31 -7.75 -5.32
CA HIS A 181 1.15 -7.69 -5.24
C HIS A 181 1.73 -8.59 -4.15
N LEU A 182 0.94 -8.96 -3.14
CA LEU A 182 1.38 -9.93 -2.13
C LEU A 182 1.13 -11.39 -2.50
N ALA A 183 0.42 -11.67 -3.58
CA ALA A 183 0.08 -13.05 -3.96
C ALA A 183 1.22 -13.81 -4.65
N THR A 184 2.33 -13.12 -4.95
CA THR A 184 3.49 -13.72 -5.61
C THR A 184 4.73 -13.72 -4.70
N SER A 185 5.51 -14.80 -4.76
CA SER A 185 6.81 -14.89 -4.09
C SER A 185 7.92 -14.12 -4.79
N GLU A 186 7.68 -13.63 -6.02
CA GLU A 186 8.68 -12.90 -6.80
C GLU A 186 8.83 -11.43 -6.37
N LEU A 187 7.81 -10.88 -5.71
CA LEU A 187 7.83 -9.52 -5.19
C LEU A 187 8.08 -9.50 -3.68
N PRO A 188 9.02 -8.67 -3.19
CA PRO A 188 9.18 -8.48 -1.76
C PRO A 188 7.97 -7.78 -1.17
N PHE A 189 7.64 -8.13 0.07
CA PHE A 189 6.61 -7.47 0.85
C PHE A 189 7.19 -6.87 2.12
N GLY A 190 6.97 -5.58 2.32
CA GLY A 190 7.42 -4.84 3.49
C GLY A 190 7.08 -3.37 3.39
N GLY A 191 7.05 -2.70 4.55
CA GLY A 191 6.78 -1.28 4.66
C GLY A 191 8.05 -0.43 4.61
N VAL A 192 7.87 0.88 4.68
CA VAL A 192 8.94 1.86 4.74
C VAL A 192 8.58 3.00 5.71
N GLY A 193 9.52 3.44 6.54
CA GLY A 193 9.25 4.45 7.56
C GLY A 193 8.24 3.95 8.58
N ASP A 194 7.12 4.67 8.75
CA ASP A 194 6.08 4.33 9.74
C ASP A 194 5.33 3.03 9.42
N SER A 195 5.31 2.59 8.16
CA SER A 195 4.65 1.35 7.76
C SER A 195 5.49 0.10 7.93
N GLY A 196 6.78 0.23 8.24
CA GLY A 196 7.64 -0.93 8.50
C GLY A 196 9.10 -0.72 8.13
N MET A 197 9.89 -1.78 8.33
CA MET A 197 11.32 -1.84 8.02
C MET A 197 11.67 -3.22 7.51
N GLY A 198 12.45 -3.27 6.43
CA GLY A 198 12.81 -4.52 5.77
C GLY A 198 11.70 -5.08 4.89
N ALA A 199 11.97 -6.24 4.31
CA ALA A 199 11.03 -6.93 3.44
C ALA A 199 11.24 -8.45 3.51
N TYR A 200 10.21 -9.22 3.14
CA TYR A 200 10.28 -10.67 3.05
C TYR A 200 9.46 -11.16 1.84
N HIS A 201 9.29 -12.39 1.64
CA HIS A 201 8.81 -13.20 0.54
C HIS A 201 9.95 -13.69 -0.37
N GLY A 202 9.83 -14.93 -0.80
CA GLY A 202 10.72 -15.59 -1.75
C GLY A 202 12.20 -15.43 -1.40
N LYS A 203 12.99 -15.09 -2.39
CA LYS A 203 14.45 -14.90 -2.25
C LYS A 203 14.82 -13.83 -1.23
N VAL A 204 14.07 -12.70 -1.20
CA VAL A 204 14.35 -11.61 -0.26
C VAL A 204 14.16 -12.06 1.19
N GLY A 205 13.12 -12.87 1.46
CA GLY A 205 12.93 -13.46 2.78
C GLY A 205 14.08 -14.37 3.19
N PHE A 206 14.55 -15.22 2.28
CA PHE A 206 15.73 -16.05 2.53
C PHE A 206 16.97 -15.21 2.83
N GLU A 207 17.23 -14.18 2.04
CA GLU A 207 18.38 -13.28 2.22
C GLU A 207 18.30 -12.50 3.54
N THR A 208 17.09 -12.03 3.91
CA THR A 208 16.84 -11.29 5.17
C THR A 208 17.19 -12.12 6.41
N PHE A 209 16.91 -13.42 6.39
CA PHE A 209 17.22 -14.33 7.51
C PHE A 209 18.54 -15.10 7.35
N SER A 210 19.38 -14.72 6.37
CA SER A 210 20.66 -15.35 6.09
C SER A 210 21.82 -14.39 6.32
N HIS A 211 22.97 -14.95 6.72
CA HIS A 211 24.22 -14.18 6.79
C HIS A 211 25.09 -14.49 5.58
N VAL A 212 25.44 -13.47 4.81
CA VAL A 212 26.37 -13.59 3.69
C VAL A 212 27.80 -13.55 4.21
N LYS A 213 28.50 -14.68 4.09
CA LYS A 213 29.90 -14.79 4.47
C LYS A 213 30.81 -14.56 3.26
N SER A 214 31.65 -13.54 3.33
CA SER A 214 32.63 -13.24 2.29
C SER A 214 33.93 -14.01 2.57
N ILE A 215 34.40 -14.79 1.60
CA ILE A 215 35.65 -15.55 1.66
C ILE A 215 36.49 -15.20 0.44
N LEU A 216 37.67 -14.63 0.67
CA LEU A 216 38.68 -14.41 -0.37
C LEU A 216 39.66 -15.57 -0.37
N SER A 217 39.68 -16.38 -1.45
CA SER A 217 40.71 -17.36 -1.72
C SER A 217 41.76 -16.78 -2.64
N LYS A 218 42.99 -16.69 -2.15
CA LYS A 218 44.11 -16.13 -2.89
C LYS A 218 45.12 -17.21 -3.26
N SER A 219 45.69 -17.13 -4.46
CA SER A 219 46.80 -18.01 -4.88
C SER A 219 48.00 -17.86 -3.99
N THR A 220 48.59 -19.00 -3.60
CA THR A 220 49.86 -19.06 -2.84
C THR A 220 51.09 -18.95 -3.75
N ARG A 221 50.90 -18.92 -5.09
CA ARG A 221 52.02 -18.87 -6.05
C ARG A 221 52.44 -17.43 -6.37
N ILE A 222 51.58 -16.47 -6.16
CA ILE A 222 51.84 -15.06 -6.45
C ILE A 222 51.62 -14.26 -5.17
N ASP A 223 52.65 -13.60 -4.71
CA ASP A 223 52.58 -12.65 -3.62
C ASP A 223 53.27 -11.34 -3.97
N MET A 224 52.66 -10.23 -3.58
CA MET A 224 53.19 -8.91 -3.85
C MET A 224 53.94 -8.40 -2.63
N GLY A 225 55.25 -8.47 -2.65
CA GLY A 225 56.09 -8.04 -1.53
C GLY A 225 55.86 -6.61 -1.06
N MET A 226 55.31 -5.75 -1.94
CA MET A 226 55.00 -4.35 -1.60
C MET A 226 53.90 -4.20 -0.54
N ARG A 227 53.13 -5.24 -0.29
CA ARG A 227 52.06 -5.21 0.75
C ARG A 227 52.59 -5.33 2.18
N TYR A 228 53.84 -5.70 2.35
CA TYR A 228 54.44 -5.95 3.63
C TYR A 228 55.40 -4.85 4.08
N GLN A 229 55.47 -4.64 5.37
CA GLN A 229 56.46 -3.73 5.96
C GLN A 229 57.89 -4.32 5.88
N PRO A 230 58.92 -3.46 5.92
CA PRO A 230 58.91 -1.99 6.06
C PRO A 230 58.60 -1.25 4.78
N TYR A 231 57.72 -0.25 4.86
CA TYR A 231 57.41 0.61 3.69
C TYR A 231 58.47 1.71 3.58
N LYS A 232 59.11 1.78 2.42
CA LYS A 232 60.06 2.90 2.14
C LYS A 232 59.25 4.07 1.57
N LYS A 233 59.24 5.20 2.26
CA LYS A 233 58.59 6.42 1.81
C LYS A 233 59.15 6.92 0.47
N GLY A 234 58.25 7.46 -0.38
CA GLY A 234 58.60 8.02 -1.69
C GLY A 234 58.90 7.00 -2.81
N THR A 235 58.69 5.71 -2.53
CA THR A 235 58.92 4.66 -3.55
C THR A 235 57.73 4.47 -4.48
N PHE A 236 57.97 3.85 -5.63
CA PHE A 236 56.95 3.45 -6.60
C PHE A 236 55.87 2.54 -5.88
N SER A 237 56.31 1.69 -4.97
CA SER A 237 55.46 0.81 -4.18
C SER A 237 54.45 1.56 -3.31
N GLU A 238 54.84 2.66 -2.68
CA GLU A 238 53.93 3.51 -1.88
C GLU A 238 52.88 4.19 -2.78
N LYS A 239 53.30 4.73 -3.93
CA LYS A 239 52.39 5.37 -4.87
C LYS A 239 51.33 4.39 -5.43
N MET A 240 51.75 3.17 -5.73
CA MET A 240 50.89 2.11 -6.21
C MET A 240 49.90 1.63 -5.14
N LEU A 241 50.35 1.44 -3.89
CA LEU A 241 49.42 1.10 -2.78
C LEU A 241 48.39 2.17 -2.53
N ARG A 242 48.75 3.44 -2.56
CA ARG A 242 47.79 4.57 -2.45
C ARG A 242 46.77 4.62 -3.59
N SER A 243 47.12 4.11 -4.76
CA SER A 243 46.20 4.05 -5.91
C SER A 243 45.21 2.89 -5.81
N VAL A 244 45.60 1.77 -5.22
CA VAL A 244 44.76 0.56 -5.08
C VAL A 244 43.84 0.64 -3.85
N LEU A 245 44.24 1.40 -2.83
CA LEU A 245 43.46 1.55 -1.59
C LEU A 245 42.55 2.79 -1.58
N LYS A 246 42.37 3.48 -2.71
CA LYS A 246 41.36 4.51 -2.91
C LYS A 246 40.07 3.88 -3.43
#